data_81c351c90703db203dc7b9e246b2a30f
#
_entry.id   81c351c90703db203dc7b9e246b2a30f
#
_cell.length_a   1.000
_cell.length_b   1.000
_cell.length_c   1.000
_cell.angle_alpha   90.00
_cell.angle_beta   90.00
_cell.angle_gamma   90.00
#
_symmetry.space_group_name_H-M   'P 1'
#
loop_
_entity.id
_entity.type
_entity.pdbx_description
1 polymer ?
#
loop_
_entity_poly.entity_id
_entity_poly.type
_entity_poly.pdbx_seq_one_letter_code
_entity_poly.pdbx_strand_id
1 'polypeptide(L)'
;MTIVAIVAGVALIVLAARDVFDTLFHPHGHGVISESLARGSWALMKRVGGGRSRLLALAGPFAFSLVVLSWVALVVVGGALIMLPNLPEEYAMASELGDDEVTGALGAVYASFVNLTSLGFGDVVARNDLLRLLGPVQAIIGLAILTASISWILSIYRVLGDYRALARETGTLRDGELATGRPFAALPPESVARTLSGLTTQVIVVRGDFLDFPITYYFYGRDEAGSLPHAIASLLSIVETVRETDPAHSVALEAERLALAIGELLATVDDEFFGSRGAPLEETLNRWRRDHARAA
;
A
#
# COMPACT_ATOMS: atom_id res chain seq x y z
N MET A 1 -1.99 -33.44 -20.43
CA MET A 1 -1.95 -31.96 -20.52
C MET A 1 -3.13 -31.33 -19.80
N THR A 2 -4.33 -31.83 -19.95
CA THR A 2 -5.59 -31.29 -19.34
C THR A 2 -5.51 -31.12 -17.81
N ILE A 3 -5.12 -32.17 -17.07
CA ILE A 3 -5.03 -32.13 -15.61
C ILE A 3 -4.01 -31.08 -15.13
N VAL A 4 -2.87 -30.96 -15.82
CA VAL A 4 -1.82 -30.00 -15.46
C VAL A 4 -2.33 -28.56 -15.64
N ALA A 5 -3.07 -28.28 -16.70
CA ALA A 5 -3.65 -26.94 -16.92
C ALA A 5 -4.71 -26.59 -15.84
N ILE A 6 -5.58 -27.53 -15.50
CA ILE A 6 -6.59 -27.35 -14.45
C ILE A 6 -5.92 -27.11 -13.09
N VAL A 7 -4.94 -27.93 -12.72
CA VAL A 7 -4.21 -27.77 -11.44
C VAL A 7 -3.47 -26.43 -11.39
N ALA A 8 -2.81 -26.05 -12.49
CA ALA A 8 -2.16 -24.74 -12.59
C ALA A 8 -3.16 -23.58 -12.47
N GLY A 9 -4.33 -23.70 -13.11
CA GLY A 9 -5.39 -22.70 -13.03
C GLY A 9 -5.93 -22.52 -11.61
N VAL A 10 -6.22 -23.63 -10.91
CA VAL A 10 -6.63 -23.60 -9.51
C VAL A 10 -5.54 -23.00 -8.64
N ALA A 11 -4.27 -23.37 -8.85
CA ALA A 11 -3.15 -22.84 -8.08
C ALA A 11 -3.02 -21.31 -8.23
N LEU A 12 -3.23 -20.75 -9.44
CA LEU A 12 -3.21 -19.30 -9.66
C LEU A 12 -4.35 -18.57 -8.94
N ILE A 13 -5.55 -19.14 -8.95
CA ILE A 13 -6.71 -18.57 -8.23
C ILE A 13 -6.45 -18.61 -6.73
N VAL A 14 -5.94 -19.71 -6.19
CA VAL A 14 -5.60 -19.84 -4.77
C VAL A 14 -4.47 -18.87 -4.39
N LEU A 15 -3.47 -18.70 -5.26
CA LEU A 15 -2.38 -17.76 -5.06
C LEU A 15 -2.91 -16.32 -4.99
N ALA A 16 -3.82 -15.94 -5.90
CA ALA A 16 -4.46 -14.62 -5.85
C ALA A 16 -5.27 -14.42 -4.57
N ALA A 17 -6.10 -15.41 -4.20
CA ALA A 17 -6.90 -15.35 -2.97
C ALA A 17 -6.04 -15.24 -1.71
N ARG A 18 -4.92 -15.97 -1.66
CA ARG A 18 -3.96 -15.88 -0.56
C ARG A 18 -3.29 -14.50 -0.50
N ASP A 19 -2.82 -13.98 -1.64
CA ASP A 19 -2.16 -12.68 -1.69
C ASP A 19 -3.12 -11.54 -1.27
N VAL A 20 -4.39 -11.62 -1.70
CA VAL A 20 -5.47 -10.71 -1.24
C VAL A 20 -5.65 -10.82 0.27
N PHE A 21 -5.74 -12.06 0.80
CA PHE A 21 -5.92 -12.28 2.23
C PHE A 21 -4.73 -11.76 3.04
N ASP A 22 -3.50 -12.09 2.64
CA ASP A 22 -2.28 -11.66 3.33
C ASP A 22 -2.14 -10.13 3.29
N THR A 23 -2.55 -9.48 2.18
CA THR A 23 -2.44 -8.01 2.02
C THR A 23 -3.51 -7.25 2.80
N LEU A 24 -4.73 -7.80 2.96
CA LEU A 24 -5.87 -7.04 3.47
C LEU A 24 -6.30 -7.44 4.88
N PHE A 25 -6.04 -8.68 5.29
CA PHE A 25 -6.58 -9.23 6.54
C PHE A 25 -5.53 -9.72 7.52
N HIS A 26 -4.29 -9.95 7.06
CA HIS A 26 -3.25 -10.44 7.95
C HIS A 26 -2.56 -9.26 8.65
N PRO A 27 -2.57 -9.19 10.00
CA PRO A 27 -1.84 -8.18 10.76
C PRO A 27 -0.33 -8.29 10.45
N HIS A 28 0.28 -7.20 10.00
CA HIS A 28 1.69 -7.15 9.59
C HIS A 28 2.06 -8.12 8.46
N GLY A 29 1.07 -8.62 7.69
CA GLY A 29 1.27 -9.48 6.54
C GLY A 29 1.32 -8.68 5.23
N HIS A 30 2.25 -9.06 4.38
CA HIS A 30 2.29 -8.55 3.01
C HIS A 30 2.08 -9.71 2.06
N GLY A 31 1.18 -9.55 1.10
CA GLY A 31 1.11 -10.47 -0.02
C GLY A 31 2.44 -10.41 -0.79
N VAL A 32 3.03 -11.56 -1.06
CA VAL A 32 4.34 -11.65 -1.72
C VAL A 32 4.34 -10.96 -3.09
N ILE A 33 3.24 -11.11 -3.84
CA ILE A 33 3.06 -10.47 -5.15
C ILE A 33 2.85 -8.98 -4.97
N SER A 34 1.97 -8.59 -4.07
CA SER A 34 1.62 -7.20 -3.78
C SER A 34 2.85 -6.39 -3.36
N GLU A 35 3.66 -6.91 -2.46
CA GLU A 35 4.90 -6.28 -1.99
C GLU A 35 5.93 -6.14 -3.11
N SER A 36 6.15 -7.21 -3.87
CA SER A 36 7.11 -7.21 -4.99
C SER A 36 6.73 -6.20 -6.07
N LEU A 37 5.42 -6.10 -6.39
CA LEU A 37 4.90 -5.14 -7.36
C LEU A 37 4.99 -3.71 -6.86
N ALA A 38 4.68 -3.45 -5.59
CA ALA A 38 4.80 -2.12 -5.00
C ALA A 38 6.25 -1.64 -4.98
N ARG A 39 7.19 -2.47 -4.53
CA ARG A 39 8.64 -2.16 -4.57
C ARG A 39 9.15 -1.96 -6.00
N GLY A 40 8.77 -2.84 -6.92
CA GLY A 40 9.17 -2.75 -8.32
C GLY A 40 8.64 -1.49 -9.01
N SER A 41 7.38 -1.13 -8.77
CA SER A 41 6.76 0.08 -9.30
C SER A 41 7.46 1.35 -8.80
N TRP A 42 7.81 1.40 -7.52
CA TRP A 42 8.57 2.50 -6.92
C TRP A 42 9.94 2.66 -7.57
N ALA A 43 10.70 1.56 -7.67
CA ALA A 43 12.01 1.56 -8.31
C ALA A 43 11.95 2.00 -9.78
N LEU A 44 10.92 1.56 -10.51
CA LEU A 44 10.67 1.98 -11.89
C LEU A 44 10.37 3.47 -11.98
N MET A 45 9.44 3.97 -11.16
CA MET A 45 9.04 5.38 -11.15
C MET A 45 10.22 6.29 -10.79
N LYS A 46 11.11 5.88 -9.88
CA LYS A 46 12.34 6.62 -9.57
C LYS A 46 13.29 6.68 -10.78
N ARG A 47 13.47 5.57 -11.50
CA ARG A 47 14.35 5.52 -12.68
C ARG A 47 13.80 6.36 -13.84
N VAL A 48 12.51 6.23 -14.14
CA VAL A 48 11.86 6.94 -15.26
C VAL A 48 11.61 8.41 -14.92
N GLY A 49 11.28 8.68 -13.66
CA GLY A 49 10.92 10.03 -13.20
C GLY A 49 12.09 11.01 -13.18
N GLY A 50 13.35 10.53 -13.10
CA GLY A 50 14.53 11.41 -13.05
C GLY A 50 14.41 12.54 -12.03
N GLY A 51 13.71 12.31 -10.90
CA GLY A 51 13.42 13.31 -9.88
C GLY A 51 12.23 14.24 -10.17
N ARG A 52 11.46 14.01 -11.24
CA ARG A 52 10.25 14.80 -11.51
C ARG A 52 9.16 14.48 -10.49
N SER A 53 8.88 15.41 -9.58
CA SER A 53 7.92 15.26 -8.48
C SER A 53 6.50 14.85 -8.91
N ARG A 54 6.08 15.21 -10.13
CA ARG A 54 4.76 14.83 -10.66
C ARG A 54 4.63 13.33 -10.93
N LEU A 55 5.69 12.70 -11.46
CA LEU A 55 5.69 11.26 -11.72
C LEU A 55 5.77 10.46 -10.42
N LEU A 56 6.61 10.90 -9.48
CA LEU A 56 6.69 10.27 -8.15
C LEU A 56 5.38 10.36 -7.38
N ALA A 57 4.60 11.45 -7.53
CA ALA A 57 3.29 11.56 -6.91
C ALA A 57 2.27 10.54 -7.42
N LEU A 58 2.50 9.94 -8.59
CA LEU A 58 1.67 8.86 -9.13
C LEU A 58 2.14 7.47 -8.71
N ALA A 59 3.29 7.35 -8.06
CA ALA A 59 3.88 6.04 -7.74
C ALA A 59 2.97 5.21 -6.84
N GLY A 60 2.39 5.79 -5.78
CA GLY A 60 1.46 5.10 -4.90
C GLY A 60 0.18 4.63 -5.59
N PRO A 61 -0.58 5.52 -6.27
CA PRO A 61 -1.75 5.11 -7.05
C PRO A 61 -1.41 4.08 -8.13
N PHE A 62 -0.25 4.17 -8.78
CA PHE A 62 0.19 3.20 -9.77
C PHE A 62 0.51 1.84 -9.12
N ALA A 63 1.22 1.82 -7.99
CA ALA A 63 1.50 0.60 -7.22
C ALA A 63 0.20 -0.10 -6.83
N PHE A 64 -0.76 0.64 -6.24
CA PHE A 64 -2.08 0.13 -5.90
C PHE A 64 -2.80 -0.49 -7.10
N SER A 65 -2.87 0.24 -8.21
CA SER A 65 -3.53 -0.25 -9.43
C SER A 65 -2.87 -1.51 -9.98
N LEU A 66 -1.53 -1.57 -9.96
CA LEU A 66 -0.78 -2.73 -10.44
C LEU A 66 -1.03 -3.97 -9.57
N VAL A 67 -1.12 -3.81 -8.26
CA VAL A 67 -1.47 -4.89 -7.33
C VAL A 67 -2.87 -5.42 -7.62
N VAL A 68 -3.88 -4.57 -7.68
CA VAL A 68 -5.27 -4.98 -7.96
C VAL A 68 -5.38 -5.66 -9.34
N LEU A 69 -4.76 -5.08 -10.37
CA LEU A 69 -4.74 -5.68 -11.70
C LEU A 69 -4.03 -7.05 -11.73
N SER A 70 -3.01 -7.25 -10.89
CA SER A 70 -2.34 -8.55 -10.78
C SER A 70 -3.26 -9.63 -10.23
N TRP A 71 -4.07 -9.31 -9.21
CA TRP A 71 -5.07 -10.24 -8.66
C TRP A 71 -6.12 -10.61 -9.72
N VAL A 72 -6.64 -9.61 -10.43
CA VAL A 72 -7.58 -9.83 -11.55
C VAL A 72 -6.94 -10.72 -12.62
N ALA A 73 -5.70 -10.42 -13.04
CA ALA A 73 -5.00 -11.19 -14.05
C ALA A 73 -4.77 -12.65 -13.63
N LEU A 74 -4.39 -12.89 -12.36
CA LEU A 74 -4.20 -14.25 -11.84
C LEU A 74 -5.49 -15.06 -11.86
N VAL A 75 -6.63 -14.46 -11.49
CA VAL A 75 -7.93 -15.14 -11.51
C VAL A 75 -8.40 -15.38 -12.94
N VAL A 76 -8.22 -14.40 -13.84
CA VAL A 76 -8.58 -14.55 -15.26
C VAL A 76 -7.75 -15.64 -15.92
N VAL A 77 -6.43 -15.60 -15.77
CA VAL A 77 -5.52 -16.62 -16.35
C VAL A 77 -5.80 -17.99 -15.72
N GLY A 78 -6.01 -18.04 -14.40
CA GLY A 78 -6.37 -19.27 -13.70
C GLY A 78 -7.66 -19.91 -14.23
N GLY A 79 -8.72 -19.11 -14.37
CA GLY A 79 -9.99 -19.55 -14.96
C GLY A 79 -9.84 -19.97 -16.42
N ALA A 80 -9.09 -19.19 -17.21
CA ALA A 80 -8.79 -19.55 -18.59
C ALA A 80 -8.07 -20.89 -18.73
N LEU A 81 -7.10 -21.18 -17.85
CA LEU A 81 -6.40 -22.46 -17.84
C LEU A 81 -7.31 -23.65 -17.46
N ILE A 82 -8.34 -23.42 -16.64
CA ILE A 82 -9.33 -24.44 -16.32
C ILE A 82 -10.27 -24.68 -17.51
N MET A 83 -10.66 -23.61 -18.23
CA MET A 83 -11.59 -23.67 -19.36
C MET A 83 -10.95 -24.22 -20.63
N LEU A 84 -9.71 -23.80 -20.92
CA LEU A 84 -9.00 -24.06 -22.19
C LEU A 84 -9.02 -25.54 -22.64
N PRO A 85 -8.74 -26.53 -21.78
CA PRO A 85 -8.73 -27.93 -22.21
C PRO A 85 -10.12 -28.50 -22.55
N ASN A 86 -11.17 -27.78 -22.16
CA ASN A 86 -12.57 -28.21 -22.31
C ASN A 86 -13.31 -27.43 -23.41
N LEU A 87 -12.64 -26.44 -24.02
CA LEU A 87 -13.16 -25.68 -25.14
C LEU A 87 -12.77 -26.36 -26.49
N PRO A 88 -13.69 -26.42 -27.48
CA PRO A 88 -15.12 -26.03 -27.41
C PRO A 88 -16.07 -27.12 -26.91
N GLU A 89 -15.62 -28.34 -26.71
CA GLU A 89 -16.42 -29.57 -26.56
C GLU A 89 -17.44 -29.51 -25.42
N GLU A 90 -17.03 -29.01 -24.26
CA GLU A 90 -17.86 -28.92 -23.05
C GLU A 90 -18.57 -27.55 -22.91
N TYR A 91 -18.55 -26.72 -23.98
CA TYR A 91 -19.22 -25.43 -23.99
C TYR A 91 -20.21 -25.32 -25.16
N ALA A 92 -21.36 -24.70 -24.90
CA ALA A 92 -22.28 -24.25 -25.92
C ALA A 92 -21.91 -22.83 -26.32
N MET A 93 -21.77 -22.58 -27.59
CA MET A 93 -21.52 -21.25 -28.15
C MET A 93 -22.76 -20.71 -28.81
N ALA A 94 -22.98 -19.39 -28.78
CA ALA A 94 -24.09 -18.76 -29.49
C ALA A 94 -23.90 -18.99 -30.99
N SER A 95 -25.03 -19.30 -31.69
CA SER A 95 -25.05 -19.70 -33.10
C SER A 95 -24.56 -18.60 -34.06
N GLU A 96 -24.41 -17.37 -33.59
CA GLU A 96 -23.93 -16.22 -34.38
C GLU A 96 -22.40 -16.09 -34.32
N LEU A 97 -21.75 -16.72 -33.33
CA LEU A 97 -20.30 -16.81 -33.26
C LEU A 97 -19.88 -18.05 -34.04
N GLY A 98 -19.12 -17.90 -35.12
CA GLY A 98 -18.54 -19.02 -35.81
C GLY A 98 -17.69 -19.86 -34.87
N ASP A 99 -17.65 -21.18 -35.10
CA ASP A 99 -16.91 -22.12 -34.24
C ASP A 99 -15.43 -21.73 -34.04
N ASP A 100 -14.86 -20.88 -34.87
CA ASP A 100 -13.48 -20.43 -34.84
C ASP A 100 -13.23 -19.18 -33.98
N GLU A 101 -14.27 -18.38 -33.62
CA GLU A 101 -14.08 -17.07 -33.00
C GLU A 101 -13.82 -17.11 -31.51
N VAL A 102 -14.26 -18.16 -30.78
CA VAL A 102 -14.12 -18.29 -29.34
C VAL A 102 -13.31 -19.52 -28.93
N THR A 103 -12.57 -20.07 -29.87
CA THR A 103 -11.67 -21.23 -29.63
C THR A 103 -10.28 -20.81 -29.19
N GLY A 104 -9.59 -21.69 -28.49
CA GLY A 104 -8.21 -21.49 -28.07
C GLY A 104 -8.02 -20.59 -26.86
N ALA A 105 -6.79 -20.13 -26.66
CA ALA A 105 -6.38 -19.43 -25.46
C ALA A 105 -7.09 -18.07 -25.28
N LEU A 106 -7.31 -17.34 -26.35
CA LEU A 106 -7.98 -16.02 -26.32
C LEU A 106 -9.44 -16.18 -25.93
N GLY A 107 -10.14 -17.19 -26.48
CA GLY A 107 -11.53 -17.50 -26.11
C GLY A 107 -11.66 -17.90 -24.65
N ALA A 108 -10.72 -18.68 -24.12
CA ALA A 108 -10.70 -19.05 -22.69
C ALA A 108 -10.48 -17.83 -21.78
N VAL A 109 -9.56 -16.93 -22.15
CA VAL A 109 -9.32 -15.66 -21.42
C VAL A 109 -10.56 -14.78 -21.45
N TYR A 110 -11.19 -14.63 -22.61
CA TYR A 110 -12.43 -13.87 -22.79
C TYR A 110 -13.54 -14.42 -21.88
N ALA A 111 -13.84 -15.70 -21.95
CA ALA A 111 -14.90 -16.34 -21.15
C ALA A 111 -14.62 -16.22 -19.65
N SER A 112 -13.36 -16.41 -19.22
CA SER A 112 -12.94 -16.21 -17.84
C SER A 112 -13.12 -14.76 -17.38
N PHE A 113 -12.80 -13.79 -18.24
CA PHE A 113 -12.96 -12.37 -17.92
C PHE A 113 -14.45 -11.98 -17.82
N VAL A 114 -15.30 -12.48 -18.71
CA VAL A 114 -16.76 -12.29 -18.66
C VAL A 114 -17.35 -12.85 -17.38
N ASN A 115 -16.91 -14.04 -16.94
CA ASN A 115 -17.32 -14.63 -15.67
C ASN A 115 -16.90 -13.78 -14.47
N LEU A 116 -15.64 -13.38 -14.42
CA LEU A 116 -15.09 -12.58 -13.32
C LEU A 116 -15.78 -11.23 -13.14
N THR A 117 -16.14 -10.60 -14.26
CA THR A 117 -16.82 -9.30 -14.27
C THR A 117 -18.34 -9.39 -14.10
N SER A 118 -18.89 -10.62 -14.00
CA SER A 118 -20.32 -10.87 -13.88
C SER A 118 -21.15 -10.32 -15.08
N LEU A 119 -20.54 -10.11 -16.24
CA LEU A 119 -21.23 -9.60 -17.42
C LEU A 119 -22.22 -10.62 -18.00
N GLY A 120 -21.79 -11.90 -18.07
CA GLY A 120 -22.67 -13.01 -18.43
C GLY A 120 -23.42 -12.84 -19.76
N PHE A 121 -22.73 -12.55 -20.85
CA PHE A 121 -23.36 -12.36 -22.17
C PHE A 121 -24.13 -13.60 -22.66
N GLY A 122 -23.83 -14.80 -22.12
CA GLY A 122 -24.50 -16.03 -22.50
C GLY A 122 -24.04 -16.61 -23.83
N ASP A 123 -22.99 -16.06 -24.41
CA ASP A 123 -22.36 -16.48 -25.67
C ASP A 123 -21.46 -17.72 -25.50
N VAL A 124 -20.92 -17.95 -24.32
CA VAL A 124 -20.13 -19.13 -23.96
C VAL A 124 -20.69 -19.74 -22.67
N VAL A 125 -21.39 -20.85 -22.78
CA VAL A 125 -22.07 -21.49 -21.64
C VAL A 125 -21.57 -22.93 -21.46
N ALA A 126 -21.07 -23.25 -20.25
CA ALA A 126 -20.64 -24.61 -19.94
C ALA A 126 -21.81 -25.59 -19.99
N ARG A 127 -21.58 -26.80 -20.56
CA ARG A 127 -22.54 -27.91 -20.61
C ARG A 127 -22.41 -28.81 -19.37
N ASN A 128 -21.20 -28.95 -18.85
CA ASN A 128 -20.88 -29.77 -17.71
C ASN A 128 -21.18 -29.04 -16.39
N ASP A 129 -21.81 -29.73 -15.43
CA ASP A 129 -22.25 -29.14 -14.16
C ASP A 129 -21.11 -28.57 -13.31
N LEU A 130 -19.93 -29.19 -13.29
CA LEU A 130 -18.77 -28.67 -12.58
C LEU A 130 -18.25 -27.38 -13.22
N LEU A 131 -18.17 -27.33 -14.54
CA LEU A 131 -17.71 -26.13 -15.26
C LEU A 131 -18.76 -25.00 -15.14
N ARG A 132 -20.04 -25.33 -15.02
CA ARG A 132 -21.12 -24.35 -14.75
C ARG A 132 -20.93 -23.62 -13.43
N LEU A 133 -20.37 -24.29 -12.41
CA LEU A 133 -20.08 -23.67 -11.11
C LEU A 133 -18.89 -22.67 -11.18
N LEU A 134 -17.99 -22.83 -12.15
CA LEU A 134 -16.84 -21.94 -12.29
C LEU A 134 -17.25 -20.48 -12.53
N GLY A 135 -18.28 -20.24 -13.34
CA GLY A 135 -18.79 -18.89 -13.61
C GLY A 135 -19.24 -18.15 -12.36
N PRO A 136 -20.21 -18.67 -11.59
CA PRO A 136 -20.64 -18.06 -10.31
C PRO A 136 -19.51 -17.91 -9.29
N VAL A 137 -18.61 -18.86 -9.19
CA VAL A 137 -17.46 -18.78 -8.27
C VAL A 137 -16.52 -17.63 -8.70
N GLN A 138 -16.18 -17.53 -9.97
CA GLN A 138 -15.38 -16.40 -10.48
C GLN A 138 -16.09 -15.05 -10.29
N ALA A 139 -17.40 -14.99 -10.49
CA ALA A 139 -18.19 -13.78 -10.27
C ALA A 139 -18.12 -13.31 -8.80
N ILE A 140 -18.25 -14.24 -7.85
CA ILE A 140 -18.10 -13.94 -6.41
C ILE A 140 -16.69 -13.44 -6.10
N ILE A 141 -15.66 -14.09 -6.65
CA ILE A 141 -14.27 -13.67 -6.47
C ILE A 141 -14.05 -12.26 -7.04
N GLY A 142 -14.56 -11.98 -8.23
CA GLY A 142 -14.46 -10.66 -8.86
C GLY A 142 -15.11 -9.56 -8.02
N LEU A 143 -16.33 -9.81 -7.53
CA LEU A 143 -17.02 -8.88 -6.63
C LEU A 143 -16.27 -8.69 -5.31
N ALA A 144 -15.71 -9.76 -4.75
CA ALA A 144 -14.91 -9.69 -3.53
C ALA A 144 -13.64 -8.85 -3.73
N ILE A 145 -12.89 -9.05 -4.83
CA ILE A 145 -11.71 -8.25 -5.17
C ILE A 145 -12.09 -6.77 -5.33
N LEU A 146 -13.17 -6.46 -6.03
CA LEU A 146 -13.64 -5.09 -6.22
C LEU A 146 -13.96 -4.42 -4.89
N THR A 147 -14.77 -5.08 -4.04
CA THR A 147 -15.17 -4.56 -2.73
C THR A 147 -13.97 -4.37 -1.80
N ALA A 148 -13.09 -5.36 -1.75
CA ALA A 148 -11.87 -5.31 -0.96
C ALA A 148 -10.94 -4.17 -1.42
N SER A 149 -10.78 -3.99 -2.73
CA SER A 149 -9.96 -2.90 -3.29
C SER A 149 -10.51 -1.51 -2.94
N ILE A 150 -11.84 -1.33 -2.98
CA ILE A 150 -12.47 -0.07 -2.56
C ILE A 150 -12.24 0.19 -1.07
N SER A 151 -12.44 -0.81 -0.22
CA SER A 151 -12.19 -0.67 1.22
C SER A 151 -10.72 -0.35 1.51
N TRP A 152 -9.81 -1.01 0.80
CA TRP A 152 -8.37 -0.81 0.96
C TRP A 152 -7.92 0.59 0.57
N ILE A 153 -8.36 1.10 -0.58
CA ILE A 153 -7.98 2.46 -1.00
C ILE A 153 -8.53 3.53 -0.05
N LEU A 154 -9.74 3.35 0.49
CA LEU A 154 -10.30 4.26 1.48
C LEU A 154 -9.47 4.26 2.78
N SER A 155 -9.00 3.09 3.24
CA SER A 155 -8.11 2.98 4.40
C SER A 155 -6.76 3.65 4.14
N ILE A 156 -6.15 3.44 2.96
CA ILE A 156 -4.92 4.11 2.55
C ILE A 156 -5.07 5.65 2.62
N TYR A 157 -6.16 6.21 2.09
CA TYR A 157 -6.37 7.66 2.12
C TYR A 157 -6.56 8.20 3.53
N ARG A 158 -7.18 7.44 4.44
CA ARG A 158 -7.27 7.78 5.87
C ARG A 158 -5.88 7.87 6.49
N VAL A 159 -5.07 6.84 6.34
CA VAL A 159 -3.67 6.78 6.82
C VAL A 159 -2.83 7.95 6.28
N LEU A 160 -2.95 8.25 4.99
CA LEU A 160 -2.26 9.41 4.41
C LEU A 160 -2.78 10.75 4.99
N GLY A 161 -4.01 10.77 5.49
CA GLY A 161 -4.57 11.91 6.25
C GLY A 161 -3.82 12.11 7.56
N ASP A 162 -3.59 11.04 8.31
CA ASP A 162 -2.87 11.05 9.58
C ASP A 162 -1.41 11.49 9.40
N TYR A 163 -0.74 11.02 8.34
CA TYR A 163 0.62 11.47 7.98
C TYR A 163 0.68 12.97 7.69
N ARG A 164 -0.29 13.49 6.94
CA ARG A 164 -0.37 14.91 6.62
C ARG A 164 -0.73 15.75 7.84
N ALA A 165 -1.54 15.23 8.76
CA ALA A 165 -1.89 15.91 10.01
C ALA A 165 -0.66 16.11 10.88
N LEU A 166 0.13 15.04 11.12
CA LEU A 166 1.38 15.12 11.87
C LEU A 166 2.37 16.10 11.22
N ALA A 167 2.56 15.99 9.89
CA ALA A 167 3.47 16.88 9.17
C ALA A 167 3.04 18.35 9.25
N ARG A 168 1.73 18.63 9.15
CA ARG A 168 1.19 19.99 9.26
C ARG A 168 1.28 20.52 10.68
N GLU A 169 0.98 19.74 11.71
CA GLU A 169 1.10 20.14 13.11
C GLU A 169 2.54 20.51 13.45
N THR A 170 3.49 19.68 13.05
CA THR A 170 4.93 19.94 13.22
C THR A 170 5.34 21.22 12.48
N GLY A 171 4.88 21.40 11.24
CA GLY A 171 5.15 22.60 10.43
C GLY A 171 4.58 23.86 11.07
N THR A 172 3.32 23.84 11.53
CA THR A 172 2.67 25.01 12.16
C THR A 172 3.32 25.39 13.49
N LEU A 173 3.84 24.41 14.24
CA LEU A 173 4.59 24.68 15.47
C LEU A 173 5.85 25.48 15.14
N ARG A 174 6.63 25.06 14.16
CA ARG A 174 7.83 25.74 13.69
C ARG A 174 7.52 27.15 13.13
N ASP A 175 6.46 27.28 12.32
CA ASP A 175 6.04 28.57 11.77
C ASP A 175 5.62 29.53 12.89
N GLY A 176 4.98 29.03 13.95
CA GLY A 176 4.63 29.79 15.14
C GLY A 176 5.86 30.28 15.91
N GLU A 177 6.90 29.46 16.07
CA GLU A 177 8.18 29.88 16.67
C GLU A 177 8.82 31.01 15.85
N LEU A 178 8.89 30.87 14.53
CA LEU A 178 9.44 31.87 13.63
C LEU A 178 8.65 33.18 13.68
N ALA A 179 7.33 33.11 13.67
CA ALA A 179 6.46 34.30 13.69
C ALA A 179 6.52 35.05 15.02
N THR A 180 6.70 34.37 16.13
CA THR A 180 6.73 34.98 17.48
C THR A 180 8.13 35.32 17.94
N GLY A 181 9.17 34.78 17.31
CA GLY A 181 10.56 34.85 17.76
C GLY A 181 10.80 34.15 19.13
N ARG A 182 9.87 33.27 19.53
CA ARG A 182 9.95 32.55 20.81
C ARG A 182 10.06 31.05 20.54
N PRO A 183 11.09 30.37 21.10
CA PRO A 183 11.20 28.93 20.96
C PRO A 183 10.07 28.21 21.70
N PHE A 184 9.62 27.09 21.18
CA PHE A 184 8.61 26.23 21.79
C PHE A 184 8.95 25.85 23.24
N ALA A 185 10.23 25.55 23.50
CA ALA A 185 10.73 25.18 24.82
C ALA A 185 10.60 26.31 25.88
N ALA A 186 10.39 27.57 25.47
CA ALA A 186 10.17 28.71 26.37
C ALA A 186 8.72 28.87 26.81
N LEU A 187 7.79 28.05 26.33
CA LEU A 187 6.40 28.04 26.78
C LEU A 187 6.28 27.46 28.20
N PRO A 188 5.15 27.69 28.91
CA PRO A 188 4.92 27.07 30.21
C PRO A 188 5.09 25.55 30.14
N PRO A 189 5.75 24.90 31.13
CA PRO A 189 6.07 23.47 31.11
C PRO A 189 4.86 22.56 30.84
N GLU A 190 3.69 22.89 31.36
CA GLU A 190 2.46 22.14 31.11
C GLU A 190 2.01 22.17 29.64
N SER A 191 2.23 23.31 28.97
CA SER A 191 1.90 23.46 27.54
C SER A 191 2.89 22.67 26.68
N VAL A 192 4.18 22.71 27.00
CA VAL A 192 5.21 21.92 26.33
C VAL A 192 4.91 20.43 26.49
N ALA A 193 4.71 19.97 27.74
CA ALA A 193 4.43 18.55 28.01
C ALA A 193 3.17 18.06 27.30
N ARG A 194 2.08 18.84 27.26
CA ARG A 194 0.84 18.48 26.56
C ARG A 194 1.05 18.35 25.06
N THR A 195 1.76 19.26 24.45
CA THR A 195 2.05 19.22 23.00
C THR A 195 2.94 18.03 22.67
N LEU A 196 4.01 17.77 23.44
CA LEU A 196 4.87 16.60 23.23
C LEU A 196 4.09 15.30 23.37
N SER A 197 3.20 15.18 24.36
CA SER A 197 2.33 14.01 24.54
C SER A 197 1.39 13.80 23.35
N GLY A 198 0.82 14.87 22.81
CA GLY A 198 -0.02 14.81 21.60
C GLY A 198 0.77 14.31 20.39
N LEU A 199 1.95 14.87 20.15
CA LEU A 199 2.85 14.47 19.07
C LEU A 199 3.32 13.02 19.23
N THR A 200 3.61 12.57 20.46
CA THR A 200 3.94 11.17 20.73
C THR A 200 2.83 10.22 20.29
N THR A 201 1.58 10.56 20.64
CA THR A 201 0.42 9.75 20.24
C THR A 201 0.30 9.66 18.72
N GLN A 202 0.49 10.77 18.01
CA GLN A 202 0.43 10.77 16.54
C GLN A 202 1.57 9.94 15.92
N VAL A 203 2.79 10.01 16.45
CA VAL A 203 3.93 9.19 15.97
C VAL A 203 3.64 7.70 16.17
N ILE A 204 3.05 7.32 17.30
CA ILE A 204 2.64 5.93 17.57
C ILE A 204 1.58 5.46 16.56
N VAL A 205 0.57 6.30 16.25
CA VAL A 205 -0.44 6.01 15.22
C VAL A 205 0.22 5.82 13.86
N VAL A 206 1.08 6.75 13.45
CA VAL A 206 1.80 6.67 12.17
C VAL A 206 2.64 5.38 12.06
N ARG A 207 3.27 4.94 13.16
CA ARG A 207 4.00 3.66 13.19
C ARG A 207 3.06 2.48 12.96
N GLY A 208 1.91 2.45 13.64
CA GLY A 208 0.87 1.42 13.44
C GLY A 208 0.40 1.39 11.98
N ASP A 209 0.15 2.56 11.40
CA ASP A 209 -0.26 2.71 10.02
C ASP A 209 0.76 2.15 9.01
N PHE A 210 2.07 2.28 9.27
CA PHE A 210 3.10 1.66 8.42
C PHE A 210 3.10 0.14 8.51
N LEU A 211 2.82 -0.41 9.69
CA LEU A 211 2.71 -1.86 9.89
C LEU A 211 1.46 -2.44 9.21
N ASP A 212 0.33 -1.73 9.30
CA ASP A 212 -0.95 -2.19 8.74
C ASP A 212 -1.08 -1.90 7.23
N PHE A 213 -0.47 -0.80 6.74
CA PHE A 213 -0.58 -0.32 5.36
C PHE A 213 0.79 0.07 4.77
N PRO A 214 1.73 -0.85 4.61
CA PRO A 214 3.09 -0.53 4.12
C PRO A 214 3.12 0.08 2.74
N ILE A 215 2.12 -0.17 1.90
CA ILE A 215 1.98 0.45 0.58
C ILE A 215 1.97 1.99 0.65
N THR A 216 1.59 2.56 1.81
CA THR A 216 1.54 4.02 2.04
C THR A 216 2.92 4.67 1.97
N TYR A 217 4.00 3.92 2.19
CA TYR A 217 5.36 4.37 1.97
C TYR A 217 5.58 4.89 0.54
N TYR A 218 4.94 4.29 -0.45
CA TYR A 218 5.09 4.64 -1.87
C TYR A 218 4.21 5.82 -2.31
N PHE A 219 3.38 6.36 -1.39
CA PHE A 219 2.58 7.55 -1.67
C PHE A 219 3.37 8.82 -1.37
N TYR A 220 3.85 9.44 -2.43
CA TYR A 220 4.69 10.63 -2.35
C TYR A 220 3.88 11.90 -2.14
N GLY A 221 4.24 12.72 -1.13
CA GLY A 221 3.66 14.05 -0.92
C GLY A 221 4.17 15.07 -1.94
N ARG A 222 3.27 15.94 -2.44
CA ARG A 222 3.65 16.99 -3.39
C ARG A 222 4.47 18.11 -2.77
N ASP A 223 4.40 18.28 -1.46
CA ASP A 223 5.04 19.34 -0.71
C ASP A 223 6.13 18.76 0.19
N GLU A 224 7.34 19.30 0.05
CA GLU A 224 8.50 18.82 0.80
C GLU A 224 8.38 19.18 2.28
N ALA A 225 7.88 20.38 2.58
CA ALA A 225 7.62 20.83 3.95
C ALA A 225 6.50 20.03 4.64
N GLY A 226 5.58 19.47 3.86
CA GLY A 226 4.50 18.58 4.34
C GLY A 226 4.85 17.09 4.28
N SER A 227 6.11 16.73 4.03
CA SER A 227 6.51 15.32 3.97
C SER A 227 6.77 14.74 5.36
N LEU A 228 6.34 13.51 5.58
CA LEU A 228 6.52 12.82 6.86
C LEU A 228 7.98 12.72 7.31
N PRO A 229 8.97 12.36 6.44
CA PRO A 229 10.38 12.32 6.85
C PRO A 229 10.92 13.67 7.33
N HIS A 230 10.45 14.79 6.79
CA HIS A 230 10.82 16.13 7.25
C HIS A 230 10.18 16.46 8.59
N ALA A 231 8.91 16.08 8.79
CA ALA A 231 8.23 16.23 10.08
C ALA A 231 8.98 15.48 11.19
N ILE A 232 9.37 14.23 10.94
CA ILE A 232 10.12 13.42 11.91
C ILE A 232 11.49 14.06 12.22
N ALA A 233 12.20 14.60 11.22
CA ALA A 233 13.45 15.33 11.45
C ALA A 233 13.22 16.58 12.34
N SER A 234 12.15 17.33 12.10
CA SER A 234 11.78 18.49 12.91
C SER A 234 11.41 18.09 14.34
N LEU A 235 10.70 16.98 14.54
CA LEU A 235 10.38 16.47 15.87
C LEU A 235 11.64 16.08 16.67
N LEU A 236 12.63 15.45 16.04
CA LEU A 236 13.91 15.17 16.67
C LEU A 236 14.62 16.45 17.11
N SER A 237 14.64 17.49 16.26
CA SER A 237 15.21 18.80 16.62
C SER A 237 14.46 19.45 17.79
N ILE A 238 13.14 19.32 17.87
CA ILE A 238 12.34 19.81 19.01
C ILE A 238 12.75 19.05 20.30
N VAL A 239 12.89 17.74 20.24
CA VAL A 239 13.32 16.92 21.39
C VAL A 239 14.70 17.38 21.89
N GLU A 240 15.65 17.59 20.97
CA GLU A 240 17.00 18.06 21.30
C GLU A 240 16.97 19.44 21.96
N THR A 241 16.24 20.40 21.38
CA THR A 241 16.08 21.75 21.92
C THR A 241 15.47 21.71 23.33
N VAL A 242 14.47 20.86 23.56
CA VAL A 242 13.86 20.71 24.88
C VAL A 242 14.85 20.13 25.89
N ARG A 243 15.66 19.16 25.51
CA ARG A 243 16.71 18.55 26.36
C ARG A 243 17.77 19.57 26.79
N GLU A 244 18.16 20.48 25.91
CA GLU A 244 19.16 21.51 26.17
C GLU A 244 18.70 22.59 27.16
N THR A 245 17.38 22.76 27.36
CA THR A 245 16.82 23.78 28.24
C THR A 245 16.72 23.37 29.71
N ASP A 246 17.28 22.22 30.11
CA ASP A 246 17.14 21.64 31.47
C ASP A 246 15.67 21.61 31.93
N PRO A 247 14.83 20.86 31.25
CA PRO A 247 13.38 20.95 31.39
C PRO A 247 12.91 20.40 32.75
N ALA A 248 11.76 20.94 33.22
CA ALA A 248 11.05 20.36 34.35
C ALA A 248 10.82 18.84 34.14
N HIS A 249 10.83 18.06 35.24
CA HIS A 249 10.77 16.59 35.17
C HIS A 249 9.64 16.02 34.29
N SER A 250 8.47 16.66 34.31
CA SER A 250 7.33 16.28 33.45
C SER A 250 7.59 16.48 31.95
N VAL A 251 8.30 17.56 31.60
CA VAL A 251 8.65 17.87 30.20
C VAL A 251 9.74 16.93 29.72
N ALA A 252 10.74 16.64 30.58
CA ALA A 252 11.79 15.68 30.27
C ALA A 252 11.22 14.29 29.95
N LEU A 253 10.26 13.82 30.75
CA LEU A 253 9.59 12.54 30.52
C LEU A 253 8.86 12.51 29.16
N GLU A 254 8.10 13.54 28.82
CA GLU A 254 7.37 13.58 27.55
C GLU A 254 8.32 13.71 26.34
N ALA A 255 9.42 14.43 26.48
CA ALA A 255 10.45 14.51 25.44
C ALA A 255 11.11 13.14 25.18
N GLU A 256 11.42 12.38 26.24
CA GLU A 256 11.96 11.01 26.11
C GLU A 256 10.93 10.04 25.49
N ARG A 257 9.65 10.16 25.87
CA ARG A 257 8.57 9.37 25.25
C ARG A 257 8.47 9.63 23.76
N LEU A 258 8.54 10.88 23.33
CA LEU A 258 8.53 11.25 21.92
C LEU A 258 9.77 10.69 21.21
N ALA A 259 10.95 10.83 21.79
CA ALA A 259 12.19 10.29 21.24
C ALA A 259 12.13 8.77 21.03
N LEU A 260 11.60 8.04 22.01
CA LEU A 260 11.39 6.60 21.92
C LEU A 260 10.40 6.22 20.82
N ALA A 261 9.26 6.93 20.74
CA ALA A 261 8.26 6.69 19.69
C ALA A 261 8.82 6.94 18.28
N ILE A 262 9.62 7.99 18.10
CA ILE A 262 10.34 8.25 16.85
C ILE A 262 11.35 7.13 16.55
N GLY A 263 12.09 6.70 17.57
CA GLY A 263 13.05 5.58 17.44
C GLY A 263 12.38 4.30 16.95
N GLU A 264 11.23 3.94 17.54
CA GLU A 264 10.44 2.78 17.11
C GLU A 264 9.87 2.93 15.70
N LEU A 265 9.40 4.12 15.32
CA LEU A 265 8.95 4.39 13.96
C LEU A 265 10.09 4.22 12.95
N LEU A 266 11.26 4.79 13.22
CA LEU A 266 12.42 4.67 12.32
C LEU A 266 12.92 3.23 12.24
N ALA A 267 12.92 2.47 13.33
CA ALA A 267 13.23 1.05 13.31
C ALA A 267 12.25 0.27 12.42
N THR A 268 10.95 0.58 12.51
CA THR A 268 9.93 -0.01 11.62
C THR A 268 10.21 0.32 10.15
N VAL A 269 10.53 1.58 9.84
CA VAL A 269 10.88 1.99 8.46
C VAL A 269 12.15 1.28 7.96
N ASP A 270 13.14 1.10 8.83
CA ASP A 270 14.38 0.38 8.47
C ASP A 270 14.11 -1.09 8.16
N ASP A 271 13.38 -1.76 9.03
CA ASP A 271 13.08 -3.19 8.88
C ASP A 271 12.23 -3.48 7.63
N GLU A 272 11.17 -2.68 7.41
CA GLU A 272 10.19 -2.90 6.34
C GLU A 272 10.71 -2.51 4.95
N PHE A 273 11.44 -1.38 4.84
CA PHE A 273 11.77 -0.81 3.53
C PHE A 273 13.25 -0.85 3.17
N PHE A 274 14.13 -0.93 4.17
CA PHE A 274 15.57 -0.89 3.93
C PHE A 274 16.29 -2.20 4.28
N GLY A 275 15.74 -3.00 5.18
CA GLY A 275 16.26 -4.30 5.55
C GLY A 275 17.63 -4.27 6.23
N SER A 276 18.03 -3.10 6.78
CA SER A 276 19.36 -2.92 7.38
C SER A 276 19.44 -3.48 8.81
N ARG A 277 18.30 -3.76 9.43
CA ARG A 277 18.13 -4.35 10.77
C ARG A 277 19.06 -3.78 11.83
N GLY A 278 18.74 -2.56 12.27
CA GLY A 278 19.45 -1.91 13.36
C GLY A 278 20.43 -0.83 12.91
N ALA A 279 20.20 -0.19 11.76
CA ALA A 279 20.93 1.02 11.37
C ALA A 279 20.73 2.15 12.41
N PRO A 280 21.70 3.05 12.61
CA PRO A 280 21.52 4.23 13.42
C PRO A 280 20.30 5.05 12.98
N LEU A 281 19.52 5.58 13.93
CA LEU A 281 18.27 6.32 13.64
C LEU A 281 18.49 7.47 12.65
N GLU A 282 19.60 8.19 12.81
CA GLU A 282 19.96 9.30 11.93
C GLU A 282 20.24 8.82 10.49
N GLU A 283 20.89 7.68 10.34
CA GLU A 283 21.16 7.08 9.04
C GLU A 283 19.86 6.66 8.35
N THR A 284 18.96 5.98 9.06
CA THR A 284 17.63 5.57 8.58
C THR A 284 16.82 6.78 8.15
N LEU A 285 16.76 7.83 8.97
CA LEU A 285 16.05 9.06 8.67
C LEU A 285 16.62 9.76 7.42
N ASN A 286 17.94 9.85 7.32
CA ASN A 286 18.62 10.44 6.17
C ASN A 286 18.40 9.62 4.89
N ARG A 287 18.34 8.29 5.01
CA ARG A 287 18.01 7.38 3.92
C ARG A 287 16.57 7.58 3.46
N TRP A 288 15.63 7.64 4.41
CA TRP A 288 14.22 7.89 4.13
C TRP A 288 14.00 9.26 3.48
N ARG A 289 14.63 10.32 4.00
CA ARG A 289 14.60 11.66 3.37
C ARG A 289 15.11 11.63 1.94
N ARG A 290 16.25 10.98 1.69
CA ARG A 290 16.81 10.84 0.33
C ARG A 290 15.91 10.03 -0.60
N ASP A 291 15.26 9.00 -0.08
CA ASP A 291 14.34 8.15 -0.86
C ASP A 291 13.10 8.94 -1.31
N HIS A 292 12.69 9.92 -0.51
CA HIS A 292 11.57 10.83 -0.76
C HIS A 292 12.02 12.24 -1.17
N ALA A 293 13.32 12.50 -1.36
CA ALA A 293 13.80 13.80 -1.80
C ALA A 293 13.47 14.06 -3.28
N ARG A 294 13.19 15.32 -3.60
CA ARG A 294 13.15 15.78 -4.99
C ARG A 294 14.57 15.79 -5.52
N ALA A 295 14.77 15.33 -6.75
CA ALA A 295 15.95 15.74 -7.50
C ALA A 295 15.81 17.25 -7.78
N ALA A 296 16.82 17.98 -7.38
CA ALA A 296 16.92 19.43 -7.59
C ALA A 296 16.94 19.76 -9.08
#